data_38cde224f35f99cbb712fa5d88bf36cc
#
_entry.id   38cde224f35f99cbb712fa5d88bf36cc
#
_cell.length_a   1.000
_cell.length_b   1.000
_cell.length_c   1.000
_cell.angle_alpha   90.00
_cell.angle_beta   90.00
_cell.angle_gamma   90.00
#
_symmetry.space_group_name_H-M   'P 1'
#
loop_
_entity.id
_entity.type
_entity.pdbx_description
1 polymer ?
#
loop_
_entity_poly.entity_id
_entity_poly.type
_entity_poly.pdbx_seq_one_letter_code
_entity_poly.pdbx_strand_id
1 'polypeptide(L)'
;LRTEGDESGFDLVLTMSGRTRFVQIKQVNSEGKNKSFSVRTDFTLMLGSCVVVIVHRDFDLAIEGYRYFGATPNDPMPSVDAFNSSVLPGRRDKEGNKKVREHYRDIPGSRFRKLPSVSDLLDALFPNAASQPAEASQVSAPALAG
;
A
#
# COMPACT_ATOMS: atom_id res chain seq x y z
N LEU A 1 8.04 -6.43 15.79
CA LEU A 1 7.60 -6.57 14.42
C LEU A 1 7.11 -7.99 14.15
N ARG A 2 5.96 -8.10 13.62
CA ARG A 2 5.35 -9.39 13.39
C ARG A 2 5.75 -9.94 12.05
N THR A 3 6.06 -11.22 12.04
CA THR A 3 6.39 -11.89 10.79
C THR A 3 5.20 -12.62 10.20
N GLU A 4 4.06 -12.57 10.84
CA GLU A 4 2.85 -13.20 10.30
C GLU A 4 2.10 -12.27 9.34
N GLY A 5 2.72 -11.18 8.94
CA GLY A 5 2.08 -10.27 8.02
C GLY A 5 1.60 -10.94 6.75
N ASP A 6 2.24 -12.02 6.35
CA ASP A 6 1.84 -12.73 5.14
C ASP A 6 0.43 -13.25 5.23
N GLU A 7 -0.01 -13.67 6.40
CA GLU A 7 -1.37 -14.18 6.56
C GLU A 7 -2.40 -13.06 6.59
N SER A 8 -2.02 -11.90 7.11
CA SER A 8 -2.95 -10.77 7.21
C SER A 8 -2.90 -9.87 5.99
N GLY A 9 -1.80 -9.93 5.23
CA GLY A 9 -1.63 -9.11 4.05
C GLY A 9 -0.96 -7.77 4.31
N PHE A 10 -0.69 -7.41 5.57
CA PHE A 10 0.00 -6.17 5.87
C PHE A 10 1.27 -6.43 6.66
N ASP A 11 2.22 -5.49 6.53
CA ASP A 11 3.51 -5.59 7.21
C ASP A 11 3.63 -4.60 8.36
N LEU A 12 2.79 -3.58 8.37
CA LEU A 12 2.96 -2.46 9.27
C LEU A 12 1.61 -1.85 9.58
N VAL A 13 1.44 -1.44 10.84
CA VAL A 13 0.25 -0.69 11.25
C VAL A 13 0.73 0.68 11.71
N LEU A 14 0.16 1.72 11.13
CA LEU A 14 0.48 3.10 11.49
C LEU A 14 -0.75 3.77 12.05
N THR A 15 -0.56 4.52 13.12
CA THR A 15 -1.65 5.28 13.74
C THR A 15 -1.22 6.73 13.90
N MET A 16 -2.10 7.63 13.52
CA MET A 16 -1.86 9.06 13.70
C MET A 16 -3.20 9.75 13.94
N SER A 17 -3.29 10.48 15.02
CA SER A 17 -4.48 11.27 15.37
C SER A 17 -5.75 10.41 15.35
N GLY A 18 -5.67 9.22 15.91
CA GLY A 18 -6.80 8.32 16.00
C GLY A 18 -7.14 7.60 14.72
N ARG A 19 -6.38 7.79 13.67
CA ARG A 19 -6.60 7.12 12.39
C ARG A 19 -5.55 6.03 12.21
N THR A 20 -5.97 4.91 11.64
CA THR A 20 -5.11 3.73 11.50
C THR A 20 -4.98 3.34 10.04
N ARG A 21 -3.74 3.02 9.63
CA ARG A 21 -3.47 2.49 8.30
C ARG A 21 -2.83 1.11 8.44
N PHE A 22 -3.27 0.21 7.60
CA PHE A 22 -2.66 -1.12 7.47
C PHE A 22 -1.88 -1.11 6.16
N VAL A 23 -0.56 -1.23 6.27
CA VAL A 23 0.33 -0.98 5.15
C VAL A 23 1.03 -2.26 4.73
N GLN A 24 0.93 -2.60 3.46
CA GLN A 24 1.79 -3.62 2.88
C GLN A 24 2.95 -2.93 2.18
N ILE A 25 4.17 -3.35 2.47
CA ILE A 25 5.37 -2.72 1.95
C ILE A 25 5.94 -3.57 0.83
N LYS A 26 6.22 -2.94 -0.29
CA LYS A 26 6.89 -3.55 -1.42
C LYS A 26 8.13 -2.73 -1.73
N GLN A 27 9.04 -3.32 -2.49
CA GLN A 27 10.26 -2.63 -2.89
C GLN A 27 10.48 -2.81 -4.38
N VAL A 28 11.07 -1.80 -5.00
CA VAL A 28 11.45 -1.89 -6.39
C VAL A 28 12.72 -1.08 -6.60
N ASN A 29 13.58 -1.59 -7.49
CA ASN A 29 14.77 -0.90 -7.93
C ASN A 29 14.36 0.18 -8.92
N SER A 30 14.91 1.39 -8.75
CA SER A 30 14.56 2.53 -9.60
C SER A 30 14.88 2.28 -11.07
N GLU A 31 15.86 1.42 -11.34
CA GLU A 31 16.25 1.10 -12.71
C GLU A 31 15.45 -0.06 -13.28
N GLY A 32 14.64 -0.71 -12.46
CA GLY A 32 13.80 -1.78 -12.92
C GLY A 32 12.60 -1.27 -13.69
N LYS A 33 12.05 -2.14 -14.52
CA LYS A 33 10.86 -1.77 -15.27
C LYS A 33 9.66 -1.75 -14.36
N ASN A 34 8.68 -0.96 -14.76
CA ASN A 34 7.42 -0.94 -14.04
C ASN A 34 6.83 -2.34 -14.07
N LYS A 35 6.44 -2.77 -12.89
CA LYS A 35 5.86 -4.08 -12.72
C LYS A 35 4.51 -3.95 -12.07
N SER A 36 3.84 -5.05 -11.99
CA SER A 36 2.67 -5.12 -11.14
C SER A 36 3.11 -5.58 -9.75
N PHE A 37 2.25 -5.34 -8.77
CA PHE A 37 2.51 -5.72 -7.40
C PHE A 37 1.34 -6.55 -6.91
N SER A 38 1.64 -7.72 -6.38
CA SER A 38 0.64 -8.69 -5.95
C SER A 38 0.11 -8.32 -4.58
N VAL A 39 -1.20 -8.41 -4.40
CA VAL A 39 -1.83 -8.10 -3.12
C VAL A 39 -2.96 -9.09 -2.87
N ARG A 40 -3.18 -9.44 -1.60
CA ARG A 40 -4.27 -10.34 -1.24
C ARG A 40 -5.61 -9.60 -1.31
N THR A 41 -6.60 -10.29 -1.87
CA THR A 41 -7.91 -9.67 -2.05
C THR A 41 -8.60 -9.34 -0.73
N ASP A 42 -8.45 -10.20 0.29
CA ASP A 42 -9.07 -9.93 1.58
C ASP A 42 -8.45 -8.74 2.28
N PHE A 43 -7.14 -8.55 2.11
CA PHE A 43 -6.48 -7.38 2.68
C PHE A 43 -7.03 -6.08 2.09
N THR A 44 -7.33 -6.09 0.79
CA THR A 44 -7.80 -4.88 0.12
C THR A 44 -9.15 -4.39 0.66
N LEU A 45 -9.90 -5.25 1.34
CA LEU A 45 -11.21 -4.89 1.86
C LEU A 45 -11.14 -4.28 3.27
N MET A 46 -9.98 -4.31 3.90
CA MET A 46 -9.83 -3.73 5.23
C MET A 46 -9.84 -2.22 5.15
N LEU A 47 -10.54 -1.59 6.11
CA LEU A 47 -10.52 -0.14 6.20
C LEU A 47 -9.12 0.34 6.53
N GLY A 48 -8.65 1.31 5.79
CA GLY A 48 -7.30 1.84 5.98
C GLY A 48 -6.19 1.05 5.31
N SER A 49 -6.53 0.03 4.53
CA SER A 49 -5.50 -0.76 3.83
C SER A 49 -4.86 0.06 2.72
N CYS A 50 -3.57 -0.16 2.52
CA CYS A 50 -2.83 0.49 1.43
C CYS A 50 -1.55 -0.26 1.14
N VAL A 51 -0.97 0.02 -0.02
CA VAL A 51 0.31 -0.54 -0.43
C VAL A 51 1.27 0.62 -0.64
N VAL A 52 2.44 0.52 -0.04
CA VAL A 52 3.52 1.49 -0.22
C VAL A 52 4.68 0.77 -0.87
N VAL A 53 5.14 1.31 -1.99
CA VAL A 53 6.31 0.78 -2.68
C VAL A 53 7.47 1.72 -2.43
N ILE A 54 8.56 1.18 -1.93
CA ILE A 54 9.79 1.93 -1.70
C ILE A 54 10.64 1.77 -2.95
N VAL A 55 10.98 2.89 -3.58
CA VAL A 55 11.81 2.90 -4.78
C VAL A 55 13.23 3.24 -4.35
N HIS A 56 14.17 2.33 -4.59
CA HIS A 56 15.55 2.51 -4.15
C HIS A 56 16.51 2.33 -5.31
N ARG A 57 17.71 2.87 -5.14
CA ARG A 57 18.78 2.66 -6.12
C ARG A 57 19.48 1.36 -5.80
N ASP A 58 19.94 0.72 -6.87
CA ASP A 58 20.52 -0.61 -6.76
C ASP A 58 21.87 -0.59 -6.06
N PHE A 59 22.72 0.38 -6.44
CA PHE A 59 24.12 0.31 -6.02
C PHE A 59 24.36 0.80 -4.59
N ASP A 60 23.51 1.65 -4.04
CA ASP A 60 23.71 2.15 -2.68
C ASP A 60 22.46 2.06 -1.82
N LEU A 61 21.38 1.52 -2.38
CA LEU A 61 20.10 1.33 -1.69
C LEU A 61 19.49 2.62 -1.16
N ALA A 62 19.93 3.77 -1.68
CA ALA A 62 19.33 5.03 -1.30
C ALA A 62 17.89 5.09 -1.81
N ILE A 63 17.00 5.60 -0.97
CA ILE A 63 15.59 5.71 -1.32
C ILE A 63 15.41 6.91 -2.24
N GLU A 64 14.80 6.67 -3.41
CA GLU A 64 14.57 7.73 -4.39
C GLU A 64 13.15 8.25 -4.37
N GLY A 65 12.25 7.53 -3.74
CA GLY A 65 10.87 7.95 -3.68
C GLY A 65 9.98 6.80 -3.28
N TYR A 66 8.69 7.06 -3.35
CA TYR A 66 7.68 6.10 -2.92
C TYR A 66 6.57 6.06 -3.95
N ARG A 67 5.80 4.97 -3.93
CA ARG A 67 4.58 4.86 -4.71
C ARG A 67 3.48 4.38 -3.79
N TYR A 68 2.29 4.85 -4.01
CA TYR A 68 1.18 4.63 -3.09
C TYR A 68 -0.06 4.18 -3.83
N PHE A 69 -0.70 3.15 -3.30
CA PHE A 69 -2.00 2.69 -3.78
C PHE A 69 -2.90 2.49 -2.57
N GLY A 70 -3.95 3.30 -2.48
CA GLY A 70 -4.86 3.24 -1.34
C GLY A 70 -5.84 4.38 -1.39
N ALA A 71 -6.73 4.40 -0.42
CA ALA A 71 -7.69 5.47 -0.24
C ALA A 71 -7.42 6.14 1.11
N THR A 72 -8.46 6.55 1.82
CA THR A 72 -8.30 7.21 3.11
C THR A 72 -8.23 6.20 4.24
N PRO A 73 -7.85 6.61 5.45
CA PRO A 73 -7.88 5.69 6.59
C PRO A 73 -9.26 5.11 6.90
N ASN A 74 -10.32 5.76 6.46
CA ASN A 74 -11.67 5.30 6.74
C ASN A 74 -12.25 4.41 5.65
N ASP A 75 -11.49 4.17 4.59
CA ASP A 75 -11.97 3.43 3.43
C ASP A 75 -11.06 2.25 3.14
N PRO A 76 -11.59 1.20 2.51
CA PRO A 76 -10.71 0.17 1.95
C PRO A 76 -9.96 0.76 0.77
N MET A 77 -8.93 0.05 0.31
CA MET A 77 -8.26 0.53 -0.89
C MET A 77 -9.20 0.40 -2.11
N PRO A 78 -8.89 1.11 -3.19
CA PRO A 78 -9.70 0.98 -4.41
C PRO A 78 -9.79 -0.46 -4.84
N SER A 79 -10.92 -0.83 -5.46
CA SER A 79 -11.16 -2.21 -5.85
C SER A 79 -10.08 -2.72 -6.79
N VAL A 80 -9.66 -3.96 -6.56
CA VAL A 80 -8.68 -4.63 -7.39
C VAL A 80 -9.31 -5.74 -8.23
N ASP A 81 -10.62 -5.84 -8.20
CA ASP A 81 -11.31 -6.98 -8.83
C ASP A 81 -11.13 -7.00 -10.34
N ALA A 82 -10.91 -5.86 -10.95
CA ALA A 82 -10.72 -5.78 -12.39
C ALA A 82 -9.31 -6.18 -12.83
N PHE A 83 -8.38 -6.34 -11.90
CA PHE A 83 -7.01 -6.68 -12.22
C PHE A 83 -6.85 -8.19 -12.33
N ASN A 84 -5.78 -8.60 -13.01
CA ASN A 84 -5.53 -10.01 -13.24
C ASN A 84 -5.18 -10.73 -11.95
N SER A 85 -5.57 -12.00 -11.87
CA SER A 85 -5.12 -12.85 -10.78
C SER A 85 -3.61 -13.04 -10.88
N SER A 86 -2.98 -13.07 -9.72
CA SER A 86 -1.54 -13.28 -9.66
C SER A 86 -1.21 -14.73 -10.03
N VAL A 87 -0.04 -14.95 -10.61
CA VAL A 87 0.44 -16.31 -10.91
C VAL A 87 1.74 -16.54 -10.15
N LEU A 88 1.96 -17.79 -9.77
CA LEU A 88 3.21 -18.16 -9.13
C LEU A 88 4.32 -18.17 -10.18
N PRO A 89 5.47 -17.60 -9.87
CA PRO A 89 6.60 -17.64 -10.79
C PRO A 89 7.18 -19.04 -10.88
N GLY A 90 7.79 -19.34 -12.01
CA GLY A 90 8.61 -20.52 -12.18
C GLY A 90 7.85 -21.74 -12.62
N ARG A 91 7.55 -22.64 -11.69
CA ARG A 91 7.04 -23.96 -12.01
C ARG A 91 5.70 -23.92 -12.74
N ARG A 92 5.57 -24.73 -13.79
CA ARG A 92 4.34 -24.88 -14.53
C ARG A 92 3.70 -26.21 -14.16
N ASP A 93 2.38 -26.31 -14.38
CA ASP A 93 1.67 -27.56 -14.15
C ASP A 93 1.91 -28.53 -15.34
N LYS A 94 1.22 -29.66 -15.31
CA LYS A 94 1.41 -30.70 -16.33
C LYS A 94 1.04 -30.22 -17.73
N GLU A 95 0.11 -29.28 -17.80
CA GLU A 95 -0.33 -28.72 -19.08
C GLU A 95 0.52 -27.53 -19.52
N GLY A 96 1.56 -27.19 -18.77
CA GLY A 96 2.43 -26.07 -19.11
C GLY A 96 1.96 -24.74 -18.63
N ASN A 97 0.92 -24.68 -17.83
CA ASN A 97 0.37 -23.44 -17.31
C ASN A 97 0.96 -23.10 -15.95
N LYS A 98 1.14 -21.80 -15.68
CA LYS A 98 1.54 -21.35 -14.37
C LYS A 98 0.37 -21.44 -13.40
N LYS A 99 0.68 -21.76 -12.16
CA LYS A 99 -0.35 -21.85 -11.12
C LYS A 99 -0.88 -20.46 -10.79
N VAL A 100 -2.20 -20.36 -10.77
CA VAL A 100 -2.87 -19.09 -10.45
C VAL A 100 -3.08 -18.99 -8.94
N ARG A 101 -2.82 -17.82 -8.39
CA ARG A 101 -3.07 -17.51 -6.98
C ARG A 101 -4.40 -16.77 -6.91
N GLU A 102 -5.47 -17.51 -6.70
CA GLU A 102 -6.82 -16.97 -6.83
C GLU A 102 -7.15 -15.86 -5.85
N HIS A 103 -6.49 -15.85 -4.69
CA HIS A 103 -6.77 -14.85 -3.66
C HIS A 103 -5.84 -13.64 -3.76
N TYR A 104 -5.17 -13.50 -4.88
CA TYR A 104 -4.25 -12.39 -5.11
C TYR A 104 -4.58 -11.72 -6.43
N ARG A 105 -4.32 -10.42 -6.49
CA ARG A 105 -4.45 -9.65 -7.72
C ARG A 105 -3.17 -8.86 -7.94
N ASP A 106 -2.85 -8.64 -9.21
CA ASP A 106 -1.67 -7.86 -9.57
C ASP A 106 -2.11 -6.44 -9.90
N ILE A 107 -1.69 -5.49 -9.08
CA ILE A 107 -1.99 -4.09 -9.31
C ILE A 107 -0.92 -3.53 -10.23
N PRO A 108 -1.30 -3.04 -11.43
CA PRO A 108 -0.30 -2.47 -12.33
C PRO A 108 0.42 -1.29 -11.68
N GLY A 109 1.73 -1.21 -11.93
CA GLY A 109 2.53 -0.12 -11.37
C GLY A 109 2.02 1.25 -11.76
N SER A 110 1.39 1.37 -12.93
CA SER A 110 0.85 2.63 -13.39
C SER A 110 -0.31 3.15 -12.56
N ARG A 111 -0.89 2.28 -11.72
CA ARG A 111 -2.01 2.69 -10.86
C ARG A 111 -1.54 3.29 -9.54
N PHE A 112 -0.25 3.25 -9.28
CA PHE A 112 0.32 3.80 -8.06
C PHE A 112 0.62 5.28 -8.25
N ARG A 113 0.36 6.07 -7.22
CA ARG A 113 0.72 7.49 -7.22
C ARG A 113 2.18 7.63 -6.81
N LYS A 114 2.94 8.37 -7.59
CA LYS A 114 4.35 8.60 -7.30
C LYS A 114 4.48 9.73 -6.30
N LEU A 115 5.26 9.49 -5.26
CA LEU A 115 5.47 10.43 -4.16
C LEU A 115 6.97 10.61 -3.96
N PRO A 116 7.50 11.82 -4.13
CA PRO A 116 8.96 12.00 -4.12
C PRO A 116 9.57 12.00 -2.73
N SER A 117 8.79 12.23 -1.68
CA SER A 117 9.36 12.40 -0.34
C SER A 117 8.53 11.69 0.71
N VAL A 118 9.13 11.52 1.89
CA VAL A 118 8.43 10.98 3.05
C VAL A 118 7.27 11.91 3.46
N SER A 119 7.47 13.21 3.32
CA SER A 119 6.40 14.15 3.67
C SER A 119 5.17 13.93 2.78
N ASP A 120 5.41 13.74 1.47
CA ASP A 120 4.30 13.45 0.56
C ASP A 120 3.64 12.11 0.89
N LEU A 121 4.45 11.12 1.28
CA LEU A 121 3.91 9.83 1.66
C LEU A 121 3.02 9.95 2.89
N LEU A 122 3.44 10.70 3.89
CA LEU A 122 2.64 10.89 5.10
C LEU A 122 1.33 11.60 4.79
N ASP A 123 1.36 12.57 3.88
CA ASP A 123 0.13 13.25 3.47
C ASP A 123 -0.82 12.30 2.75
N ALA A 124 -0.30 11.35 2.00
CA ALA A 124 -1.13 10.36 1.33
C ALA A 124 -1.72 9.36 2.33
N LEU A 125 -0.91 8.93 3.29
CA LEU A 125 -1.36 7.99 4.30
C LEU A 125 -2.40 8.60 5.23
N PHE A 126 -2.15 9.81 5.67
CA PHE A 126 -3.01 10.52 6.61
C PHE A 126 -3.27 11.92 6.05
N PRO A 127 -4.28 12.04 5.18
CA PRO A 127 -4.57 13.36 4.62
C PRO A 127 -4.72 14.39 5.71
N ASN A 128 -4.12 15.53 5.48
CA ASN A 128 -4.05 16.59 6.45
C ASN A 128 -5.42 16.98 6.95
N ALA A 129 -5.57 17.13 8.27
CA ALA A 129 -6.81 17.58 8.85
C ALA A 129 -7.24 18.94 8.30
N ALA A 130 -6.29 19.77 7.90
CA ALA A 130 -6.59 21.06 7.31
C ALA A 130 -7.29 20.94 5.97
N SER A 131 -7.11 19.82 5.27
CA SER A 131 -7.80 19.58 4.02
C SER A 131 -9.16 18.96 4.23
N GLN A 132 -9.54 18.73 5.48
CA GLN A 132 -10.84 18.20 5.85
C GLN A 132 -11.69 19.30 6.43
N PRO A 133 -12.99 19.25 6.27
CA PRO A 133 -13.85 20.16 7.01
C PRO A 133 -13.59 19.97 8.49
N ALA A 134 -13.38 21.02 9.15
CA ALA A 134 -12.94 20.99 10.52
C ALA A 134 -13.64 19.97 11.36
N GLU A 135 -13.27 19.63 11.84
CA GLU A 135 -13.27 18.94 12.62
C GLU A 135 -12.85 19.16 13.51
N ALA A 136 -13.03 19.88 13.34
CA ALA A 136 -12.36 20.06 13.88
C ALA A 136 -11.86 20.17 14.74
N SER A 137 -11.96 20.42 14.74
CA SER A 137 -11.14 20.48 15.33
C SER A 137 -10.76 20.41 16.13
N GLN A 138 -10.88 20.50 16.22
CA GLN A 138 -10.22 20.36 16.74
C GLN A 138 -10.03 20.15 17.47
N VAL A 139 -10.61 20.38 17.68
CA VAL A 139 -10.03 20.12 18.29
C VAL A 139 -10.01 19.94 18.96
N SER A 140 -10.37 20.13 19.33
CA SER A 140 -9.86 19.79 19.82
C SER A 140 -9.64 19.56 20.49
N ALA A 141 -9.94 19.88 20.89
CA ALA A 141 -9.29 19.43 21.29
C ALA A 141 -9.09 19.19 21.96
N PRO A 142 -9.28 19.38 22.40
CA PRO A 142 -8.62 18.98 22.75
C PRO A 142 -8.18 18.62 23.05
N ALA A 143 -8.21 18.73 23.11
CA ALA A 143 -7.42 18.28 22.98
C ALA A 143 -6.91 17.94 23.05
N LEU A 144 -6.94 18.12 22.89
CA LEU A 144 -6.17 17.69 22.48
C LEU A 144 -5.62 17.72 22.20
N ALA A 145 -5.69 17.94 22.39
CA ALA A 145 -5.00 18.12 21.81
C ALA A 145 -4.51 17.96 21.23
N GLY A 146 -5.03 18.05 20.86
CA GLY A 146 -4.63 17.74 19.87
C GLY A 146 -4.03 17.13 19.23
#